data_6a2be929289d6b8f015fbab547163275
#
_entry.id   6a2be929289d6b8f015fbab547163275
#
_cell.length_a   1.000
_cell.length_b   1.000
_cell.length_c   1.000
_cell.angle_alpha   90.00
_cell.angle_beta   90.00
_cell.angle_gamma   90.00
#
_symmetry.space_group_name_H-M   'P 1'
#
loop_
_entity.id
_entity.type
_entity.pdbx_description
1 polymer ?
#
loop_
_entity_poly.entity_id
_entity_poly.type
_entity_poly.pdbx_seq_one_letter_code
_entity_poly.pdbx_strand_id
1 'polypeptide(L)'
;VPSQDMVLGIYYLTQERPGEKGEGSFFRDMNEAILAYENGYITLQTKITIRCEKEMEDGTVMQQNVSSTLGRFLFNEILPQDLGYVDRTVPGNELALEVDFLVAKKQLKQILEKVINTHGATKTAEVLDYIKATGYKYSTRAAMTVSISDMTVPASKPKLIADAQATVDHIAKNFRRGLITEEERYKEVIDVWKATDDQLTHDLLTGLDKYNNIFMMADSGARGSDKQIKQLAGCLLYTS
;
A
#
# COMPACT_ATOMS: atom_id res chain seq x y z
N VAL A 1 -0.01 -13.93 -12.64
CA VAL A 1 -0.37 -12.88 -11.67
C VAL A 1 0.79 -11.89 -11.61
N PRO A 2 0.52 -10.58 -11.72
CA PRO A 2 1.55 -9.56 -11.60
C PRO A 2 2.31 -9.68 -10.27
N SER A 3 3.60 -9.36 -10.29
CA SER A 3 4.50 -9.47 -9.14
C SER A 3 5.58 -8.40 -9.17
N GLN A 4 6.25 -8.21 -8.05
CA GLN A 4 7.42 -7.33 -7.93
C GLN A 4 7.13 -5.90 -8.46
N ASP A 5 7.93 -5.43 -9.42
CA ASP A 5 7.87 -4.05 -9.93
C ASP A 5 6.54 -3.70 -10.61
N MET A 6 5.86 -4.70 -11.19
CA MET A 6 4.51 -4.49 -11.73
C MET A 6 3.51 -4.08 -10.64
N VAL A 7 3.56 -4.78 -9.49
CA VAL A 7 2.70 -4.46 -8.34
C VAL A 7 3.10 -3.12 -7.72
N LEU A 8 4.41 -2.88 -7.58
CA LEU A 8 4.93 -1.65 -6.99
C LEU A 8 4.54 -0.41 -7.82
N GLY A 9 4.63 -0.51 -9.15
CA GLY A 9 4.23 0.59 -10.04
C GLY A 9 2.74 0.89 -9.98
N ILE A 10 1.87 -0.13 -9.90
CA ILE A 10 0.42 0.07 -9.74
C ILE A 10 0.09 0.62 -8.35
N TYR A 11 0.75 0.13 -7.31
CA TYR A 11 0.60 0.66 -5.95
C TYR A 11 0.94 2.15 -5.90
N TYR A 12 2.11 2.54 -6.43
CA TYR A 12 2.52 3.94 -6.53
C TYR A 12 1.53 4.79 -7.33
N LEU A 13 1.03 4.26 -8.46
CA LEU A 13 0.07 4.95 -9.31
C LEU A 13 -1.26 5.22 -8.62
N THR A 14 -1.74 4.26 -7.81
CA THR A 14 -3.06 4.35 -7.14
C THR A 14 -3.01 4.94 -5.75
N GLN A 15 -1.82 5.30 -5.25
CA GLN A 15 -1.65 5.96 -3.96
C GLN A 15 -2.24 7.38 -3.98
N GLU A 16 -2.83 7.80 -2.86
CA GLU A 16 -3.30 9.18 -2.64
C GLU A 16 -2.40 9.85 -1.61
N ARG A 17 -1.99 11.09 -1.87
CA ARG A 17 -1.20 11.91 -0.95
C ARG A 17 -1.92 13.22 -0.69
N PRO A 18 -2.51 13.41 0.49
CA PRO A 18 -3.10 14.69 0.88
C PRO A 18 -2.04 15.80 0.98
N GLY A 19 -2.40 17.00 0.63
CA GLY A 19 -1.50 18.16 0.71
C GLY A 19 -0.53 18.29 -0.47
N GLU A 20 -0.65 17.47 -1.50
CA GLU A 20 0.16 17.57 -2.71
C GLU A 20 -0.23 18.81 -3.55
N LYS A 21 0.73 19.25 -4.38
CA LYS A 21 0.55 20.40 -5.26
C LYS A 21 -0.67 20.23 -6.17
N GLY A 22 -1.53 21.25 -6.23
CA GLY A 22 -2.72 21.27 -7.07
C GLY A 22 -3.91 20.46 -6.56
N GLU A 23 -3.93 20.12 -5.25
CA GLU A 23 -5.06 19.43 -4.65
C GLU A 23 -6.37 20.23 -4.81
N GLY A 24 -7.44 19.53 -5.16
CA GLY A 24 -8.76 20.13 -5.42
C GLY A 24 -8.91 20.80 -6.78
N SER A 25 -7.90 20.74 -7.65
CA SER A 25 -8.00 21.30 -9.01
C SER A 25 -9.09 20.61 -9.82
N PHE A 26 -9.77 21.39 -10.65
CA PHE A 26 -10.79 20.91 -11.57
C PHE A 26 -10.25 20.95 -13.01
N PHE A 27 -10.48 19.88 -13.76
CA PHE A 27 -10.09 19.75 -15.15
C PHE A 27 -11.28 19.38 -16.02
N ARG A 28 -11.31 19.96 -17.21
CA ARG A 28 -12.38 19.75 -18.18
C ARG A 28 -12.40 18.32 -18.72
N ASP A 29 -11.23 17.76 -18.94
CA ASP A 29 -11.05 16.42 -19.48
C ASP A 29 -9.73 15.80 -19.00
N MET A 30 -9.52 14.53 -19.35
CA MET A 30 -8.33 13.78 -18.96
C MET A 30 -7.05 14.33 -19.60
N ASN A 31 -7.13 14.85 -20.84
CA ASN A 31 -5.97 15.40 -21.54
C ASN A 31 -5.44 16.66 -20.85
N GLU A 32 -6.34 17.54 -20.40
CA GLU A 32 -5.98 18.72 -19.63
C GLU A 32 -5.29 18.35 -18.32
N ALA A 33 -5.79 17.34 -17.61
CA ALA A 33 -5.17 16.83 -16.39
C ALA A 33 -3.77 16.24 -16.63
N ILE A 34 -3.59 15.47 -17.71
CA ILE A 34 -2.28 14.94 -18.12
C ILE A 34 -1.32 16.09 -18.45
N LEU A 35 -1.77 17.08 -19.19
CA LEU A 35 -0.95 18.25 -19.53
C LEU A 35 -0.52 19.03 -18.25
N ALA A 36 -1.43 19.19 -17.30
CA ALA A 36 -1.11 19.80 -16.00
C ALA A 36 -0.08 18.97 -15.22
N TYR A 37 -0.16 17.65 -15.26
CA TYR A 37 0.84 16.75 -14.68
C TYR A 37 2.20 16.88 -15.36
N GLU A 38 2.26 16.88 -16.69
CA GLU A 38 3.51 17.03 -17.44
C GLU A 38 4.19 18.38 -17.20
N ASN A 39 3.42 19.43 -16.98
CA ASN A 39 3.93 20.75 -16.60
C ASN A 39 4.21 20.89 -15.10
N GLY A 40 4.02 19.85 -14.30
CA GLY A 40 4.32 19.85 -12.86
C GLY A 40 3.37 20.71 -12.02
N TYR A 41 2.14 20.95 -12.47
CA TYR A 41 1.10 21.64 -11.69
C TYR A 41 0.42 20.70 -10.70
N ILE A 42 0.33 19.42 -11.03
CA ILE A 42 -0.21 18.35 -10.18
C ILE A 42 0.73 17.15 -10.17
N THR A 43 0.56 16.25 -9.21
CA THR A 43 1.24 14.94 -9.17
C THR A 43 0.25 13.81 -9.51
N LEU A 44 0.74 12.59 -9.67
CA LEU A 44 -0.12 11.42 -9.89
C LEU A 44 -1.02 11.11 -8.69
N GLN A 45 -0.54 11.46 -7.49
CA GLN A 45 -1.18 11.20 -6.21
C GLN A 45 -2.09 12.33 -5.73
N THR A 46 -2.09 13.46 -6.44
CA THR A 46 -2.94 14.62 -6.13
C THR A 46 -4.40 14.29 -6.36
N LYS A 47 -5.26 14.61 -5.37
CA LYS A 47 -6.71 14.52 -5.51
C LYS A 47 -7.24 15.65 -6.36
N ILE A 48 -7.86 15.32 -7.48
CA ILE A 48 -8.39 16.25 -8.48
C ILE A 48 -9.82 15.88 -8.84
N THR A 49 -10.49 16.76 -9.55
CA THR A 49 -11.83 16.49 -10.12
C THR A 49 -11.76 16.63 -11.62
N ILE A 50 -12.20 15.61 -12.34
CA ILE A 50 -12.28 15.61 -13.80
C ILE A 50 -13.74 15.50 -14.23
N ARG A 51 -14.14 16.28 -15.23
CA ARG A 51 -15.40 16.08 -15.90
C ARG A 51 -15.28 14.89 -16.86
N CYS A 52 -15.95 13.79 -16.50
CA CYS A 52 -16.05 12.61 -17.33
C CYS A 52 -17.30 12.70 -18.22
N GLU A 53 -17.17 12.28 -19.46
CA GLU A 53 -18.25 12.24 -20.44
C GLU A 53 -18.38 10.82 -21.00
N LYS A 54 -19.61 10.38 -21.19
CA LYS A 54 -19.91 9.09 -21.83
C LYS A 54 -21.12 9.25 -22.71
N GLU A 55 -20.98 8.83 -23.95
CA GLU A 55 -22.09 8.72 -24.89
C GLU A 55 -22.91 7.47 -24.54
N MET A 56 -24.20 7.67 -24.33
CA MET A 56 -25.15 6.61 -24.03
C MET A 56 -25.70 6.00 -25.35
N GLU A 57 -26.28 4.82 -25.25
CA GLU A 57 -26.83 4.10 -26.41
C GLU A 57 -27.95 4.88 -27.13
N ASP A 58 -28.61 5.79 -26.46
CA ASP A 58 -29.62 6.69 -26.98
C ASP A 58 -29.07 7.96 -27.65
N GLY A 59 -27.75 8.11 -27.75
CA GLY A 59 -27.06 9.27 -28.33
C GLY A 59 -26.99 10.49 -27.42
N THR A 60 -27.45 10.38 -26.16
CA THR A 60 -27.29 11.44 -25.19
C THR A 60 -25.88 11.37 -24.57
N VAL A 61 -25.26 12.54 -24.34
CA VAL A 61 -23.96 12.63 -23.64
C VAL A 61 -24.21 12.88 -22.16
N MET A 62 -23.86 11.89 -21.35
CA MET A 62 -23.87 12.05 -19.90
C MET A 62 -22.55 12.67 -19.47
N GLN A 63 -22.65 13.70 -18.61
CA GLN A 63 -21.49 14.38 -18.02
C GLN A 63 -21.55 14.28 -16.50
N GLN A 64 -20.44 13.93 -15.88
CA GLN A 64 -20.31 13.86 -14.42
C GLN A 64 -18.94 14.31 -13.97
N ASN A 65 -18.90 15.08 -12.87
CA ASN A 65 -17.65 15.43 -12.21
C ASN A 65 -17.25 14.30 -11.27
N VAL A 66 -16.12 13.66 -11.55
CA VAL A 66 -15.57 12.55 -10.76
C VAL A 66 -14.34 13.05 -10.03
N SER A 67 -14.28 12.85 -8.72
CA SER A 67 -13.15 13.24 -7.87
C SER A 67 -12.34 12.02 -7.49
N SER A 68 -11.06 12.00 -7.89
CA SER A 68 -10.10 10.93 -7.58
C SER A 68 -8.68 11.44 -7.82
N THR A 69 -7.67 10.58 -7.76
CA THR A 69 -6.30 10.94 -8.15
C THR A 69 -6.07 10.70 -9.65
N LEU A 70 -5.18 11.51 -10.26
CA LEU A 70 -4.82 11.31 -11.67
C LEU A 70 -4.34 9.89 -11.95
N GLY A 71 -3.57 9.31 -11.02
CA GLY A 71 -3.09 7.95 -11.17
C GLY A 71 -4.20 6.90 -11.19
N ARG A 72 -5.27 7.06 -10.39
CA ARG A 72 -6.43 6.16 -10.43
C ARG A 72 -7.22 6.30 -11.71
N PHE A 73 -7.36 7.51 -12.25
CA PHE A 73 -7.95 7.71 -13.57
C PHE A 73 -7.18 6.93 -14.63
N LEU A 74 -5.85 7.10 -14.70
CA LEU A 74 -4.98 6.37 -15.63
C LEU A 74 -5.03 4.85 -15.46
N PHE A 75 -5.21 4.37 -14.23
CA PHE A 75 -5.37 2.93 -13.98
C PHE A 75 -6.72 2.40 -14.45
N ASN A 76 -7.79 3.18 -14.28
CA ASN A 76 -9.12 2.78 -14.75
C ASN A 76 -9.26 2.76 -16.27
N GLU A 77 -8.45 3.53 -17.01
CA GLU A 77 -8.43 3.48 -18.49
C GLU A 77 -8.06 2.10 -19.05
N ILE A 78 -7.24 1.34 -18.32
CA ILE A 78 -6.80 0.01 -18.74
C ILE A 78 -7.72 -1.11 -18.27
N LEU A 79 -8.72 -0.79 -17.44
CA LEU A 79 -9.65 -1.76 -16.86
C LEU A 79 -11.03 -1.67 -17.50
N PRO A 80 -11.73 -2.80 -17.70
CA PRO A 80 -13.15 -2.78 -17.98
C PRO A 80 -13.92 -2.05 -16.87
N GLN A 81 -14.89 -1.22 -17.25
CA GLN A 81 -15.66 -0.40 -16.31
C GLN A 81 -17.00 -1.04 -15.90
N ASP A 82 -17.05 -2.37 -15.84
CA ASP A 82 -18.22 -3.20 -15.49
C ASP A 82 -17.88 -4.35 -14.54
N LEU A 83 -16.84 -4.15 -13.72
CA LEU A 83 -16.34 -5.17 -12.79
C LEU A 83 -17.22 -5.31 -11.51
N GLY A 84 -18.17 -4.39 -11.31
CA GLY A 84 -19.09 -4.44 -10.17
C GLY A 84 -18.46 -4.09 -8.83
N TYR A 85 -17.49 -3.17 -8.82
CA TYR A 85 -17.03 -2.49 -7.61
C TYR A 85 -17.92 -1.29 -7.28
N VAL A 86 -18.52 -0.70 -8.31
CA VAL A 86 -19.44 0.44 -8.20
C VAL A 86 -20.83 -0.01 -8.61
N ASP A 87 -21.81 0.27 -7.78
CA ASP A 87 -23.23 0.10 -8.11
C ASP A 87 -23.68 1.28 -9.00
N ARG A 88 -23.77 1.04 -10.29
CA ARG A 88 -24.16 2.04 -11.30
C ARG A 88 -25.67 2.27 -11.37
N THR A 89 -26.47 1.54 -10.59
CA THR A 89 -27.91 1.76 -10.49
C THR A 89 -28.23 2.93 -9.53
N VAL A 90 -27.26 3.32 -8.71
CA VAL A 90 -27.39 4.46 -7.81
C VAL A 90 -27.14 5.76 -8.57
N PRO A 91 -28.09 6.71 -8.57
CA PRO A 91 -27.90 8.01 -9.21
C PRO A 91 -26.66 8.74 -8.70
N GLY A 92 -25.79 9.18 -9.58
CA GLY A 92 -24.51 9.84 -9.28
C GLY A 92 -23.30 8.93 -9.32
N ASN A 93 -23.46 7.63 -9.58
CA ASN A 93 -22.37 6.66 -9.71
C ASN A 93 -22.13 6.18 -11.16
N GLU A 94 -22.85 6.74 -12.12
CA GLU A 94 -22.87 6.26 -13.49
C GLU A 94 -21.49 6.30 -14.16
N LEU A 95 -20.71 7.35 -13.87
CA LEU A 95 -19.35 7.53 -14.39
C LEU A 95 -18.26 7.40 -13.33
N ALA A 96 -18.60 6.95 -12.12
CA ALA A 96 -17.63 6.73 -11.06
C ALA A 96 -16.61 5.65 -11.46
N LEU A 97 -15.37 5.80 -11.00
CA LEU A 97 -14.28 4.86 -11.28
C LEU A 97 -14.54 3.51 -10.61
N GLU A 98 -14.34 2.41 -11.31
CA GLU A 98 -14.43 1.06 -10.73
C GLU A 98 -13.41 0.86 -9.63
N VAL A 99 -12.21 1.40 -9.78
CA VAL A 99 -11.13 1.28 -8.80
C VAL A 99 -10.75 2.67 -8.29
N ASP A 100 -11.33 3.06 -7.17
CA ASP A 100 -10.99 4.31 -6.45
C ASP A 100 -10.40 4.02 -5.06
N PHE A 101 -9.50 3.05 -5.00
CA PHE A 101 -8.78 2.65 -3.78
C PHE A 101 -7.33 2.29 -4.09
N LEU A 102 -6.51 2.19 -3.06
CA LEU A 102 -5.12 1.78 -3.17
C LEU A 102 -5.02 0.31 -3.59
N VAL A 103 -4.28 0.04 -4.66
CA VAL A 103 -4.16 -1.30 -5.24
C VAL A 103 -2.83 -1.94 -4.88
N ALA A 104 -2.84 -2.82 -3.88
CA ALA A 104 -1.75 -3.72 -3.56
C ALA A 104 -1.93 -5.08 -4.27
N LYS A 105 -1.01 -6.01 -4.08
CA LYS A 105 -1.02 -7.34 -4.72
C LYS A 105 -2.31 -8.12 -4.51
N LYS A 106 -2.91 -8.01 -3.31
CA LYS A 106 -4.17 -8.70 -2.97
C LYS A 106 -5.34 -8.14 -3.78
N GLN A 107 -5.47 -6.82 -3.83
CA GLN A 107 -6.51 -6.14 -4.59
C GLN A 107 -6.35 -6.39 -6.09
N LEU A 108 -5.10 -6.36 -6.59
CA LEU A 108 -4.83 -6.65 -8.00
C LEU A 108 -5.25 -8.07 -8.40
N LYS A 109 -5.03 -9.06 -7.50
CA LYS A 109 -5.53 -10.43 -7.71
C LYS A 109 -7.06 -10.46 -7.79
N GLN A 110 -7.75 -9.76 -6.89
CA GLN A 110 -9.22 -9.69 -6.88
C GLN A 110 -9.78 -9.00 -8.14
N ILE A 111 -9.12 -7.93 -8.61
CA ILE A 111 -9.50 -7.26 -9.87
C ILE A 111 -9.40 -8.23 -11.04
N LEU A 112 -8.28 -8.94 -11.17
CA LEU A 112 -8.08 -9.93 -12.24
C LEU A 112 -9.05 -11.10 -12.17
N GLU A 113 -9.40 -11.56 -10.96
CA GLU A 113 -10.42 -12.59 -10.75
C GLU A 113 -11.79 -12.12 -11.24
N LYS A 114 -12.15 -10.87 -10.98
CA LYS A 114 -13.39 -10.29 -11.52
C LYS A 114 -13.34 -10.16 -13.04
N VAL A 115 -12.22 -9.68 -13.60
CA VAL A 115 -12.07 -9.55 -15.05
C VAL A 115 -12.24 -10.90 -15.75
N ILE A 116 -11.62 -11.97 -15.25
CA ILE A 116 -11.72 -13.31 -15.87
C ILE A 116 -13.14 -13.88 -15.78
N ASN A 117 -13.81 -13.65 -14.65
CA ASN A 117 -15.17 -14.12 -14.46
C ASN A 117 -16.21 -13.38 -15.33
N THR A 118 -15.99 -12.08 -15.59
CA THR A 118 -16.92 -11.26 -16.38
C THR A 118 -16.63 -11.32 -17.87
N HIS A 119 -15.36 -11.25 -18.28
CA HIS A 119 -14.94 -11.07 -19.69
C HIS A 119 -14.21 -12.28 -20.28
N GLY A 120 -13.90 -13.29 -19.47
CA GLY A 120 -13.18 -14.49 -19.93
C GLY A 120 -11.67 -14.28 -20.13
N ALA A 121 -11.00 -15.35 -20.63
CA ALA A 121 -9.54 -15.43 -20.65
C ALA A 121 -8.86 -14.45 -21.62
N THR A 122 -9.46 -14.23 -22.81
CA THR A 122 -8.86 -13.38 -23.85
C THR A 122 -8.74 -11.94 -23.37
N LYS A 123 -9.84 -11.38 -22.87
CA LYS A 123 -9.86 -10.01 -22.35
C LYS A 123 -8.95 -9.86 -21.12
N THR A 124 -8.90 -10.88 -20.27
CA THR A 124 -7.99 -10.91 -19.13
C THR A 124 -6.52 -10.86 -19.55
N ALA A 125 -6.15 -11.53 -20.64
CA ALA A 125 -4.79 -11.49 -21.16
C ALA A 125 -4.41 -10.07 -21.64
N GLU A 126 -5.30 -9.38 -22.36
CA GLU A 126 -5.10 -7.98 -22.74
C GLU A 126 -4.91 -7.06 -21.54
N VAL A 127 -5.80 -7.17 -20.54
CA VAL A 127 -5.72 -6.38 -19.30
C VAL A 127 -4.41 -6.67 -18.55
N LEU A 128 -3.96 -7.93 -18.51
CA LEU A 128 -2.68 -8.30 -17.91
C LEU A 128 -1.49 -7.66 -18.61
N ASP A 129 -1.50 -7.59 -19.95
CA ASP A 129 -0.43 -6.93 -20.70
C ASP A 129 -0.42 -5.41 -20.46
N TYR A 130 -1.58 -4.77 -20.36
CA TYR A 130 -1.66 -3.37 -19.98
C TYR A 130 -1.18 -3.12 -18.53
N ILE A 131 -1.59 -3.95 -17.58
CA ILE A 131 -1.13 -3.87 -16.18
C ILE A 131 0.39 -4.03 -16.09
N LYS A 132 0.95 -4.97 -16.86
CA LYS A 132 2.41 -5.20 -16.93
C LYS A 132 3.11 -3.95 -17.48
N ALA A 133 2.69 -3.44 -18.62
CA ALA A 133 3.29 -2.26 -19.24
C ALA A 133 3.20 -1.02 -18.35
N THR A 134 2.02 -0.77 -17.78
CA THR A 134 1.75 0.34 -16.87
C THR A 134 2.55 0.18 -15.56
N GLY A 135 2.57 -1.01 -14.97
CA GLY A 135 3.31 -1.29 -13.76
C GLY A 135 4.80 -1.01 -13.91
N TYR A 136 5.44 -1.48 -14.96
CA TYR A 136 6.85 -1.18 -15.23
C TYR A 136 7.10 0.30 -15.53
N LYS A 137 6.23 0.94 -16.32
CA LYS A 137 6.34 2.38 -16.60
C LYS A 137 6.35 3.23 -15.33
N TYR A 138 5.41 2.97 -14.43
CA TYR A 138 5.28 3.77 -13.21
C TYR A 138 6.23 3.33 -12.10
N SER A 139 6.68 2.09 -12.05
CA SER A 139 7.77 1.66 -11.18
C SER A 139 9.08 2.40 -11.53
N THR A 140 9.39 2.51 -12.83
CA THR A 140 10.56 3.28 -13.29
C THR A 140 10.43 4.77 -12.95
N ARG A 141 9.24 5.36 -13.13
CA ARG A 141 8.99 6.78 -12.79
C ARG A 141 9.03 7.05 -11.28
N ALA A 142 8.56 6.10 -10.49
CA ALA A 142 8.60 6.18 -9.03
C ALA A 142 10.02 6.21 -8.48
N ALA A 143 10.98 5.61 -9.22
CA ALA A 143 12.41 5.56 -8.87
C ALA A 143 12.65 5.15 -7.40
N MET A 144 11.88 4.17 -6.89
CA MET A 144 11.98 3.73 -5.50
C MET A 144 13.31 3.07 -5.23
N THR A 145 14.04 3.60 -4.27
CA THR A 145 15.30 3.07 -3.79
C THR A 145 15.26 2.87 -2.28
N VAL A 146 16.22 2.13 -1.74
CA VAL A 146 16.37 1.90 -0.31
C VAL A 146 17.64 2.59 0.18
N SER A 147 17.49 3.44 1.18
CA SER A 147 18.61 4.08 1.90
C SER A 147 18.66 3.56 3.34
N ILE A 148 19.83 3.63 3.96
CA ILE A 148 20.00 3.35 5.39
C ILE A 148 19.15 4.32 6.22
N SER A 149 18.99 5.56 5.77
CA SER A 149 18.17 6.58 6.43
C SER A 149 16.66 6.28 6.41
N ASP A 150 16.21 5.41 5.51
CA ASP A 150 14.80 5.00 5.44
C ASP A 150 14.45 4.00 6.55
N MET A 151 15.47 3.39 7.19
CA MET A 151 15.33 2.49 8.32
C MET A 151 15.28 3.29 9.62
N THR A 152 14.07 3.69 10.04
CA THR A 152 13.88 4.37 11.32
C THR A 152 13.74 3.36 12.45
N VAL A 153 14.60 3.48 13.47
CA VAL A 153 14.50 2.67 14.68
C VAL A 153 13.49 3.34 15.62
N PRO A 154 12.48 2.61 16.16
CA PRO A 154 11.53 3.19 17.09
C PRO A 154 12.21 3.76 18.34
N ALA A 155 11.81 4.95 18.76
CA ALA A 155 12.34 5.58 19.98
C ALA A 155 11.99 4.79 21.25
N SER A 156 10.95 3.95 21.21
CA SER A 156 10.55 3.05 22.31
C SER A 156 11.50 1.87 22.52
N LYS A 157 12.33 1.50 21.53
CA LYS A 157 13.19 0.31 21.57
C LYS A 157 14.10 0.23 22.81
N PRO A 158 14.88 1.27 23.18
CA PRO A 158 15.76 1.18 24.34
C PRO A 158 15.00 0.92 25.66
N LYS A 159 13.84 1.56 25.81
CA LYS A 159 12.99 1.38 26.98
C LYS A 159 12.39 -0.02 27.03
N LEU A 160 11.83 -0.51 25.94
CA LEU A 160 11.24 -1.85 25.86
C LEU A 160 12.27 -2.95 26.20
N ILE A 161 13.51 -2.81 25.71
CA ILE A 161 14.59 -3.76 26.00
C ILE A 161 14.97 -3.68 27.48
N ALA A 162 15.10 -2.49 28.07
CA ALA A 162 15.46 -2.32 29.47
C ALA A 162 14.39 -2.92 30.40
N ASP A 163 13.10 -2.70 30.12
CA ASP A 163 11.97 -3.23 30.87
C ASP A 163 11.91 -4.76 30.79
N ALA A 164 12.14 -5.32 29.59
CA ALA A 164 12.21 -6.76 29.36
C ALA A 164 13.39 -7.38 30.13
N GLN A 165 14.58 -6.77 30.08
CA GLN A 165 15.76 -7.25 30.80
C GLN A 165 15.54 -7.24 32.31
N ALA A 166 14.93 -6.18 32.87
CA ALA A 166 14.60 -6.12 34.28
C ALA A 166 13.66 -7.25 34.72
N THR A 167 12.68 -7.58 33.86
CA THR A 167 11.76 -8.71 34.09
C THR A 167 12.48 -10.05 34.04
N VAL A 168 13.35 -10.26 33.05
CA VAL A 168 14.18 -11.48 32.94
C VAL A 168 15.10 -11.63 34.12
N ASP A 169 15.71 -10.55 34.61
CA ASP A 169 16.57 -10.57 35.83
C ASP A 169 15.77 -10.95 37.07
N HIS A 170 14.51 -10.50 37.17
CA HIS A 170 13.61 -10.89 38.25
C HIS A 170 13.27 -12.39 38.20
N ILE A 171 12.96 -12.92 37.01
CA ILE A 171 12.70 -14.35 36.80
C ILE A 171 13.94 -15.17 37.16
N ALA A 172 15.14 -14.76 36.74
CA ALA A 172 16.39 -15.41 37.06
C ALA A 172 16.67 -15.39 38.58
N LYS A 173 16.28 -14.31 39.27
CA LYS A 173 16.38 -14.22 40.75
C LYS A 173 15.42 -15.18 41.44
N ASN A 174 14.19 -15.33 40.97
CA ASN A 174 13.22 -16.29 41.50
C ASN A 174 13.71 -17.73 41.33
N PHE A 175 14.27 -18.07 40.17
CA PHE A 175 14.88 -19.38 39.93
C PHE A 175 16.02 -19.67 40.91
N ARG A 176 16.96 -18.72 41.10
CA ARG A 176 18.06 -18.89 42.07
C ARG A 176 17.59 -19.07 43.52
N ARG A 177 16.41 -18.60 43.86
CA ARG A 177 15.75 -18.78 45.16
C ARG A 177 14.99 -20.11 45.27
N GLY A 178 14.90 -20.89 44.17
CA GLY A 178 14.17 -22.15 44.14
C GLY A 178 12.64 -21.98 44.08
N LEU A 179 12.14 -20.80 43.70
CA LEU A 179 10.70 -20.51 43.66
C LEU A 179 10.04 -21.02 42.39
N ILE A 180 10.81 -21.23 41.33
CA ILE A 180 10.36 -21.73 40.02
C ILE A 180 11.31 -22.80 39.52
N THR A 181 10.77 -23.71 38.68
CA THR A 181 11.54 -24.76 38.03
C THR A 181 12.32 -24.23 36.82
N GLU A 182 13.26 -25.01 36.27
CA GLU A 182 14.00 -24.64 35.06
C GLU A 182 13.08 -24.50 33.84
N GLU A 183 12.07 -25.37 33.71
CA GLU A 183 11.10 -25.32 32.63
C GLU A 183 10.24 -24.05 32.69
N GLU A 184 9.79 -23.66 33.88
CA GLU A 184 9.04 -22.44 34.10
C GLU A 184 9.90 -21.20 33.80
N ARG A 185 11.14 -21.17 34.30
CA ARG A 185 12.08 -20.09 33.97
C ARG A 185 12.27 -19.92 32.48
N TYR A 186 12.52 -21.02 31.76
CA TYR A 186 12.74 -21.03 30.32
C TYR A 186 11.52 -20.49 29.57
N LYS A 187 10.34 -20.97 29.95
CA LYS A 187 9.08 -20.52 29.33
C LYS A 187 8.80 -19.06 29.61
N GLU A 188 8.92 -18.61 30.84
CA GLU A 188 8.67 -17.20 31.23
C GLU A 188 9.62 -16.25 30.49
N VAL A 189 10.89 -16.58 30.38
CA VAL A 189 11.89 -15.77 29.65
C VAL A 189 11.53 -15.67 28.16
N ILE A 190 11.15 -16.78 27.54
CA ILE A 190 10.72 -16.76 26.13
C ILE A 190 9.47 -15.91 25.94
N ASP A 191 8.49 -16.03 26.83
CA ASP A 191 7.24 -15.29 26.74
C ASP A 191 7.48 -13.79 26.90
N VAL A 192 8.38 -13.36 27.79
CA VAL A 192 8.79 -11.95 27.94
C VAL A 192 9.43 -11.41 26.64
N TRP A 193 10.41 -12.13 26.10
CA TRP A 193 11.07 -11.68 24.86
C TRP A 193 10.14 -11.69 23.66
N LYS A 194 9.25 -12.68 23.57
CA LYS A 194 8.25 -12.74 22.50
C LYS A 194 7.27 -11.56 22.58
N ALA A 195 6.75 -11.25 23.77
CA ALA A 195 5.88 -10.10 23.96
C ALA A 195 6.57 -8.77 23.63
N THR A 196 7.84 -8.63 24.03
CA THR A 196 8.66 -7.44 23.70
C THR A 196 8.90 -7.31 22.20
N ASP A 197 9.16 -8.42 21.52
CA ASP A 197 9.38 -8.50 20.09
C ASP A 197 8.10 -8.15 19.30
N ASP A 198 6.94 -8.65 19.73
CA ASP A 198 5.64 -8.33 19.13
C ASP A 198 5.31 -6.83 19.32
N GLN A 199 5.54 -6.28 20.51
CA GLN A 199 5.34 -4.85 20.78
C GLN A 199 6.26 -3.97 19.94
N LEU A 200 7.54 -4.32 19.85
CA LEU A 200 8.52 -3.59 19.05
C LEU A 200 8.16 -3.64 17.56
N THR A 201 7.66 -4.78 17.08
CA THR A 201 7.19 -4.94 15.70
C THR A 201 6.00 -4.02 15.43
N HIS A 202 5.05 -3.97 16.35
CA HIS A 202 3.90 -3.08 16.25
C HIS A 202 4.32 -1.60 16.22
N ASP A 203 5.19 -1.19 17.15
CA ASP A 203 5.70 0.18 17.22
C ASP A 203 6.48 0.57 15.95
N LEU A 204 7.23 -0.38 15.39
CA LEU A 204 7.97 -0.18 14.14
C LEU A 204 7.03 0.07 12.97
N LEU A 205 6.06 -0.82 12.75
CA LEU A 205 5.14 -0.73 11.61
C LEU A 205 4.22 0.49 11.69
N THR A 206 3.80 0.87 12.90
CA THR A 206 2.97 2.06 13.11
C THR A 206 3.75 3.37 13.08
N GLY A 207 5.04 3.32 13.40
CA GLY A 207 5.93 4.50 13.40
C GLY A 207 6.56 4.81 12.05
N LEU A 208 6.52 3.88 11.08
CA LEU A 208 7.00 4.13 9.73
C LEU A 208 6.04 5.06 8.98
N ASP A 209 6.60 6.04 8.27
CA ASP A 209 5.83 6.86 7.34
C ASP A 209 5.26 5.98 6.22
N LYS A 210 3.97 6.13 5.93
CA LYS A 210 3.28 5.42 4.84
C LYS A 210 3.89 5.69 3.46
N TYR A 211 4.63 6.77 3.30
CA TYR A 211 5.33 7.15 2.07
C TYR A 211 6.81 6.76 2.06
N ASN A 212 7.27 6.10 3.13
CA ASN A 212 8.61 5.52 3.16
C ASN A 212 8.72 4.39 2.12
N ASN A 213 9.81 4.39 1.35
CA ASN A 213 10.01 3.43 0.26
C ASN A 213 9.95 1.97 0.74
N ILE A 214 10.53 1.68 1.90
CA ILE A 214 10.55 0.33 2.48
C ILE A 214 9.14 -0.09 2.89
N PHE A 215 8.38 0.83 3.51
CA PHE A 215 6.99 0.58 3.87
C PHE A 215 6.16 0.29 2.61
N MET A 216 6.27 1.12 1.57
CA MET A 216 5.54 0.92 0.31
C MET A 216 5.89 -0.40 -0.38
N MET A 217 7.16 -0.83 -0.35
CA MET A 217 7.57 -2.13 -0.92
C MET A 217 6.93 -3.30 -0.19
N ALA A 218 6.84 -3.25 1.13
CA ALA A 218 6.26 -4.32 1.95
C ALA A 218 4.72 -4.31 1.90
N ASP A 219 4.10 -3.14 2.08
CA ASP A 219 2.64 -2.98 2.12
C ASP A 219 2.00 -3.30 0.77
N SER A 220 2.66 -2.94 -0.34
CA SER A 220 2.21 -3.34 -1.68
C SER A 220 2.21 -4.85 -1.90
N GLY A 221 2.96 -5.61 -1.11
CA GLY A 221 3.22 -7.04 -1.32
C GLY A 221 4.14 -7.34 -2.51
N ALA A 222 4.83 -6.32 -3.03
CA ALA A 222 5.77 -6.46 -4.14
C ALA A 222 7.08 -7.10 -3.68
N ARG A 223 7.68 -6.57 -2.64
CA ARG A 223 8.95 -7.01 -2.05
C ARG A 223 9.01 -6.70 -0.56
N GLY A 224 9.67 -7.60 0.17
CA GLY A 224 9.82 -7.46 1.62
C GLY A 224 8.68 -8.11 2.40
N SER A 225 8.92 -8.27 3.67
CA SER A 225 7.94 -8.73 4.66
C SER A 225 8.18 -8.02 5.98
N ASP A 226 7.16 -7.97 6.82
CA ASP A 226 7.25 -7.41 8.17
C ASP A 226 8.41 -8.01 8.97
N LYS A 227 8.67 -9.33 8.77
CA LYS A 227 9.81 -10.02 9.39
C LYS A 227 11.16 -9.45 8.95
N GLN A 228 11.31 -9.09 7.67
CA GLN A 228 12.56 -8.53 7.14
C GLN A 228 12.76 -7.09 7.62
N ILE A 229 11.71 -6.28 7.63
CA ILE A 229 11.75 -4.91 8.18
C ILE A 229 12.14 -4.96 9.65
N LYS A 230 11.53 -5.86 10.41
CA LYS A 230 11.83 -6.11 11.81
C LYS A 230 13.29 -6.52 12.04
N GLN A 231 13.85 -7.39 11.21
CA GLN A 231 15.25 -7.79 11.30
C GLN A 231 16.21 -6.61 11.06
N LEU A 232 15.86 -5.70 10.17
CA LEU A 232 16.71 -4.54 9.84
C LEU A 232 16.63 -3.42 10.89
N ALA A 233 15.44 -3.09 11.36
CA ALA A 233 15.22 -1.95 12.27
C ALA A 233 14.99 -2.35 13.73
N GLY A 234 14.42 -3.53 13.96
CA GLY A 234 14.02 -4.03 15.27
C GLY A 234 14.92 -5.10 15.87
N CYS A 235 15.96 -5.57 15.15
CA CYS A 235 16.73 -6.76 15.53
C CYS A 235 17.14 -6.77 17.02
N LEU A 236 16.60 -7.75 17.76
CA LEU A 236 16.96 -8.02 19.15
C LEU A 236 18.19 -8.94 19.28
N LEU A 237 18.56 -9.61 18.19
CA LEU A 237 19.66 -10.61 18.16
C LEU A 237 21.04 -10.01 18.42
N TYR A 238 21.21 -8.70 18.31
CA TYR A 238 22.51 -8.04 18.53
C TYR A 238 22.72 -7.54 19.97
N THR A 239 21.77 -7.77 20.86
CA THR A 239 21.80 -7.29 22.25
C THR A 239 21.80 -8.43 23.27
N SER A 240 21.96 -9.66 22.81
CA SER A 240 22.13 -10.85 23.68
C SER A 240 23.56 -11.33 23.67
#